data_38c4765d1e6a640f862920e22685eabf
#
_entry.id   38c4765d1e6a640f862920e22685eabf
#
_cell.length_a   1.000
_cell.length_b   1.000
_cell.length_c   1.000
_cell.angle_alpha   90.00
_cell.angle_beta   90.00
_cell.angle_gamma   90.00
#
_symmetry.space_group_name_H-M   'P 1'
#
loop_
_entity.id
_entity.type
_entity.pdbx_description
1 polymer ?
#
loop_
_entity_poly.entity_id
_entity_poly.type
_entity_poly.pdbx_seq_one_letter_code
_entity_poly.pdbx_strand_id
1 'polypeptide(L)'
;MRALFLTLFLCATADAVELRSVVVEREDDLYWLESEVWFDAETSALFEVFLNYDLTHEFTSFVVESRNLEPTEDGRRRFYIRNQGCVWFVCRSFERTGHVEHVPNEYIESTADAEISDFHISIESWEFTPEGEGTVVVYKFKFDPKFWLPPVIGPYVLQRKLEIDSNHALSRIEALARGNAQ
;
A
#
# COMPACT_ATOMS: atom_id res chain seq x y z
N MET A 1 -31.56 -41.49 -32.75
CA MET A 1 -31.67 -40.29 -31.87
C MET A 1 -30.33 -40.10 -31.17
N ARG A 2 -29.53 -39.10 -31.58
CA ARG A 2 -28.23 -38.73 -30.95
C ARG A 2 -28.49 -37.58 -30.03
N ALA A 3 -28.37 -37.79 -28.70
CA ALA A 3 -28.44 -36.76 -27.71
C ALA A 3 -27.15 -35.93 -27.73
N LEU A 4 -27.27 -34.66 -28.07
CA LEU A 4 -26.18 -33.66 -28.03
C LEU A 4 -26.05 -33.19 -26.59
N PHE A 5 -25.01 -33.61 -25.87
CA PHE A 5 -24.66 -33.06 -24.54
C PHE A 5 -23.97 -31.69 -24.75
N LEU A 6 -24.72 -30.63 -24.44
CA LEU A 6 -24.19 -29.30 -24.42
C LEU A 6 -23.49 -29.08 -23.06
N THR A 7 -22.16 -29.17 -23.04
CA THR A 7 -21.36 -28.88 -21.86
C THR A 7 -21.29 -27.36 -21.69
N LEU A 8 -22.01 -26.83 -20.70
CA LEU A 8 -21.91 -25.40 -20.29
C LEU A 8 -20.58 -25.23 -19.58
N PHE A 9 -19.62 -24.59 -20.23
CA PHE A 9 -18.41 -24.09 -19.60
C PHE A 9 -18.82 -22.85 -18.76
N LEU A 10 -18.93 -22.99 -17.45
CA LEU A 10 -18.92 -21.84 -16.55
C LEU A 10 -17.49 -21.25 -16.62
N CYS A 11 -17.33 -20.14 -17.35
CA CYS A 11 -16.19 -19.27 -17.14
C CYS A 11 -16.32 -18.68 -15.72
N ALA A 12 -15.54 -19.18 -14.77
CA ALA A 12 -15.27 -18.45 -13.55
C ALA A 12 -14.54 -17.16 -13.96
N THR A 13 -15.19 -16.02 -13.81
CA THR A 13 -14.51 -14.74 -13.85
C THR A 13 -13.58 -14.74 -12.64
N ALA A 14 -12.27 -14.78 -12.87
CA ALA A 14 -11.32 -14.47 -11.81
C ALA A 14 -11.66 -13.04 -11.34
N ASP A 15 -12.10 -12.89 -10.11
CA ASP A 15 -12.30 -11.58 -9.51
C ASP A 15 -10.92 -10.90 -9.46
N ALA A 16 -10.80 -9.78 -10.12
CA ALA A 16 -9.60 -8.95 -10.09
C ALA A 16 -9.62 -8.14 -8.79
N VAL A 17 -8.45 -7.72 -8.32
CA VAL A 17 -8.31 -6.80 -7.17
C VAL A 17 -9.34 -5.67 -7.23
N GLU A 18 -10.04 -5.41 -6.12
CA GLU A 18 -11.12 -4.43 -6.02
C GLU A 18 -10.77 -3.34 -5.03
N LEU A 19 -10.64 -2.10 -5.52
CA LEU A 19 -10.57 -0.91 -4.68
C LEU A 19 -11.99 -0.51 -4.24
N ARG A 20 -12.33 -0.70 -2.97
CA ARG A 20 -13.67 -0.44 -2.42
C ARG A 20 -13.86 1.00 -1.99
N SER A 21 -12.85 1.59 -1.38
CA SER A 21 -12.91 2.98 -0.92
C SER A 21 -11.55 3.66 -0.90
N VAL A 22 -11.54 4.98 -1.09
CA VAL A 22 -10.40 5.87 -0.82
C VAL A 22 -10.93 7.15 -0.22
N VAL A 23 -10.45 7.51 0.95
CA VAL A 23 -10.79 8.76 1.64
C VAL A 23 -9.50 9.49 1.95
N VAL A 24 -9.46 10.79 1.67
CA VAL A 24 -8.35 11.67 2.03
C VAL A 24 -8.91 12.88 2.76
N GLU A 25 -8.50 13.05 4.00
CA GLU A 25 -8.88 14.18 4.84
C GLU A 25 -7.66 15.00 5.22
N ARG A 26 -7.90 16.25 5.60
CA ARG A 26 -6.86 17.14 6.08
C ARG A 26 -7.42 18.07 7.15
N GLU A 27 -6.67 18.20 8.24
CA GLU A 27 -6.88 19.21 9.27
C GLU A 27 -5.54 19.91 9.52
N ASP A 28 -5.47 21.21 9.27
CA ASP A 28 -4.23 22.00 9.28
C ASP A 28 -3.16 21.40 8.34
N ASP A 29 -2.02 20.96 8.88
CA ASP A 29 -0.93 20.34 8.13
C ASP A 29 -0.92 18.81 8.24
N LEU A 30 -1.87 18.24 8.96
CA LEU A 30 -2.02 16.80 9.15
C LEU A 30 -2.99 16.21 8.13
N TYR A 31 -2.55 15.17 7.45
CA TYR A 31 -3.30 14.43 6.46
C TYR A 31 -3.65 13.04 6.97
N TRP A 32 -4.85 12.58 6.64
CA TRP A 32 -5.30 11.20 6.84
C TRP A 32 -5.75 10.62 5.51
N LEU A 33 -5.22 9.48 5.21
CA LEU A 33 -5.64 8.68 4.08
C LEU A 33 -6.10 7.33 4.60
N GLU A 34 -7.25 6.86 4.11
CA GLU A 34 -7.74 5.50 4.35
C GLU A 34 -8.21 4.91 3.02
N SER A 35 -7.86 3.66 2.78
CA SER A 35 -8.40 2.89 1.66
C SER A 35 -8.70 1.47 2.05
N GLU A 36 -9.73 0.89 1.45
CA GLU A 36 -10.11 -0.50 1.58
C GLU A 36 -9.99 -1.19 0.23
N VAL A 37 -9.27 -2.30 0.20
CA VAL A 37 -9.00 -3.07 -1.01
C VAL A 37 -9.23 -4.54 -0.74
N TRP A 38 -9.97 -5.20 -1.62
CA TRP A 38 -10.04 -6.67 -1.65
C TRP A 38 -9.04 -7.20 -2.68
N PHE A 39 -8.26 -8.21 -2.28
CA PHE A 39 -7.29 -8.92 -3.12
C PHE A 39 -7.69 -10.39 -3.25
N ASP A 40 -7.58 -10.93 -4.46
CA ASP A 40 -7.68 -12.36 -4.70
C ASP A 40 -6.33 -13.04 -4.38
N ALA A 41 -5.99 -13.03 -3.09
CA ALA A 41 -4.76 -13.63 -2.59
C ALA A 41 -4.91 -14.00 -1.11
N GLU A 42 -4.14 -15.01 -0.69
CA GLU A 42 -4.12 -15.45 0.71
C GLU A 42 -3.53 -14.38 1.63
N THR A 43 -4.11 -14.26 2.83
CA THR A 43 -3.70 -13.27 3.83
C THR A 43 -2.21 -13.36 4.18
N SER A 44 -1.69 -14.58 4.35
CA SER A 44 -0.28 -14.79 4.66
C SER A 44 0.66 -14.31 3.55
N ALA A 45 0.29 -14.54 2.28
CA ALA A 45 1.08 -14.13 1.14
C ALA A 45 1.10 -12.59 0.99
N LEU A 46 -0.06 -11.94 1.15
CA LEU A 46 -0.15 -10.48 1.16
C LEU A 46 0.64 -9.88 2.33
N PHE A 47 0.49 -10.43 3.53
CA PHE A 47 1.21 -9.96 4.71
C PHE A 47 2.73 -9.96 4.49
N GLU A 48 3.30 -11.03 3.94
CA GLU A 48 4.74 -11.11 3.63
C GLU A 48 5.17 -10.10 2.56
N VAL A 49 4.34 -9.85 1.54
CA VAL A 49 4.60 -8.83 0.51
C VAL A 49 4.65 -7.43 1.13
N PHE A 50 3.66 -7.07 1.96
CA PHE A 50 3.62 -5.77 2.61
C PHE A 50 4.71 -5.57 3.68
N LEU A 51 5.11 -6.65 4.37
CA LEU A 51 6.17 -6.61 5.39
C LEU A 51 7.57 -6.51 4.78
N ASN A 52 7.73 -6.85 3.51
CA ASN A 52 9.02 -6.83 2.82
C ASN A 52 9.26 -5.51 2.09
N TYR A 53 9.94 -4.59 2.75
CA TYR A 53 10.25 -3.27 2.18
C TYR A 53 11.20 -3.31 0.98
N ASP A 54 11.91 -4.42 0.73
CA ASP A 54 12.71 -4.58 -0.49
C ASP A 54 11.83 -4.67 -1.74
N LEU A 55 10.53 -5.00 -1.59
CA LEU A 55 9.55 -5.09 -2.68
C LEU A 55 8.73 -3.80 -2.88
N THR A 56 8.69 -2.88 -1.91
CA THR A 56 7.76 -1.73 -1.95
C THR A 56 7.98 -0.85 -3.19
N HIS A 57 9.20 -0.74 -3.70
CA HIS A 57 9.50 0.01 -4.92
C HIS A 57 8.91 -0.64 -6.19
N GLU A 58 8.50 -1.90 -6.13
CA GLU A 58 7.83 -2.60 -7.23
C GLU A 58 6.32 -2.29 -7.28
N PHE A 59 5.71 -1.83 -6.17
CA PHE A 59 4.28 -1.57 -6.10
C PHE A 59 3.87 -0.39 -6.99
N THR A 60 4.64 0.70 -6.95
CA THR A 60 4.29 1.95 -7.61
C THR A 60 5.53 2.73 -8.04
N SER A 61 5.42 3.44 -9.16
CA SER A 61 6.47 4.36 -9.64
C SER A 61 6.72 5.57 -8.73
N PHE A 62 5.86 5.79 -7.75
CA PHE A 62 6.03 6.83 -6.73
C PHE A 62 7.13 6.50 -5.72
N VAL A 63 7.35 5.22 -5.45
CA VAL A 63 8.46 4.72 -4.62
C VAL A 63 9.64 4.42 -5.55
N VAL A 64 10.70 5.23 -5.47
CA VAL A 64 11.89 5.09 -6.31
C VAL A 64 12.99 4.26 -5.68
N GLU A 65 12.94 4.10 -4.37
CA GLU A 65 13.85 3.24 -3.61
C GLU A 65 13.18 2.80 -2.32
N SER A 66 13.32 1.53 -1.98
CA SER A 66 12.84 0.99 -0.70
C SER A 66 13.72 -0.20 -0.29
N ARG A 67 13.90 -0.40 1.01
CA ARG A 67 14.65 -1.53 1.53
C ARG A 67 14.38 -1.78 3.01
N ASN A 68 14.55 -3.01 3.41
CA ASN A 68 14.72 -3.37 4.80
C ASN A 68 16.09 -2.85 5.30
N LEU A 69 16.13 -2.35 6.53
CA LEU A 69 17.38 -1.97 7.20
C LEU A 69 17.72 -2.98 8.28
N GLU A 70 18.97 -2.95 8.73
CA GLU A 70 19.38 -3.73 9.91
C GLU A 70 18.47 -3.39 11.10
N PRO A 71 17.97 -4.41 11.82
CA PRO A 71 17.14 -4.20 13.00
C PRO A 71 17.86 -3.35 14.05
N THR A 72 17.07 -2.72 14.92
CA THR A 72 17.62 -2.03 16.10
C THR A 72 18.25 -3.04 17.07
N GLU A 73 19.01 -2.56 18.06
CA GLU A 73 19.64 -3.40 19.08
C GLU A 73 18.60 -4.22 19.89
N ASP A 74 17.39 -3.71 20.04
CA ASP A 74 16.26 -4.38 20.69
C ASP A 74 15.46 -5.30 19.74
N GLY A 75 15.94 -5.46 18.49
CA GLY A 75 15.38 -6.40 17.51
C GLY A 75 14.20 -5.86 16.70
N ARG A 76 13.83 -4.58 16.80
CA ARG A 76 12.76 -4.00 15.97
C ARG A 76 13.19 -3.91 14.52
N ARG A 77 12.32 -4.34 13.60
CA ARG A 77 12.51 -4.20 12.15
C ARG A 77 12.55 -2.72 11.77
N ARG A 78 13.37 -2.39 10.78
CA ARG A 78 13.53 -1.03 10.27
C ARG A 78 13.36 -0.99 8.77
N PHE A 79 12.91 0.16 8.26
CA PHE A 79 12.71 0.39 6.85
C PHE A 79 13.31 1.72 6.39
N TYR A 80 13.54 1.79 5.08
CA TYR A 80 13.84 3.01 4.34
C TYR A 80 12.99 3.05 3.08
N ILE A 81 12.37 4.18 2.80
CA ILE A 81 11.63 4.46 1.58
C ILE A 81 12.00 5.84 1.07
N ARG A 82 12.30 5.95 -0.21
CA ARG A 82 12.42 7.22 -0.92
C ARG A 82 11.34 7.31 -1.98
N ASN A 83 10.52 8.33 -1.86
CA ASN A 83 9.44 8.64 -2.77
C ASN A 83 9.86 9.78 -3.69
N GLN A 84 9.30 9.80 -4.91
CA GLN A 84 9.42 10.92 -5.82
C GLN A 84 8.06 11.21 -6.44
N GLY A 85 7.59 12.43 -6.29
CA GLY A 85 6.31 12.87 -6.85
C GLY A 85 6.45 14.20 -7.56
N CYS A 86 5.68 14.35 -8.65
CA CYS A 86 5.58 15.60 -9.39
C CYS A 86 4.16 16.12 -9.34
N VAL A 87 4.00 17.40 -9.01
CA VAL A 87 2.74 18.12 -9.17
C VAL A 87 2.99 19.21 -10.23
N TRP A 88 2.40 19.04 -11.42
CA TRP A 88 2.66 19.82 -12.61
C TRP A 88 4.15 19.73 -13.00
N PHE A 89 4.90 20.85 -12.87
CA PHE A 89 6.32 20.96 -13.21
C PHE A 89 7.24 20.96 -11.98
N VAL A 90 6.68 20.85 -10.78
CA VAL A 90 7.44 20.77 -9.53
C VAL A 90 7.52 19.32 -9.09
N CYS A 91 8.71 18.73 -9.21
CA CYS A 91 9.01 17.40 -8.69
C CYS A 91 9.74 17.52 -7.36
N ARG A 92 9.39 16.64 -6.42
CA ARG A 92 10.05 16.57 -5.13
C ARG A 92 10.32 15.11 -4.76
N SER A 93 11.49 14.88 -4.21
CA SER A 93 11.83 13.63 -3.54
C SER A 93 11.74 13.84 -2.03
N PHE A 94 11.30 12.82 -1.30
CA PHE A 94 11.24 12.82 0.15
C PHE A 94 11.45 11.40 0.69
N GLU A 95 12.00 11.34 1.89
CA GLU A 95 12.47 10.10 2.50
C GLU A 95 11.76 9.81 3.82
N ARG A 96 11.58 8.52 4.07
CA ARG A 96 11.06 7.99 5.32
C ARG A 96 11.96 6.87 5.79
N THR A 97 12.45 7.00 7.02
CA THR A 97 13.23 5.96 7.70
C THR A 97 12.63 5.77 9.10
N GLY A 98 12.46 4.54 9.52
CA GLY A 98 11.81 4.29 10.81
C GLY A 98 11.79 2.81 11.17
N HIS A 99 10.82 2.43 11.98
CA HIS A 99 10.64 1.07 12.47
C HIS A 99 9.27 0.51 12.11
N VAL A 100 9.15 -0.81 12.17
CA VAL A 100 7.96 -1.57 11.84
C VAL A 100 7.57 -2.44 13.02
N GLU A 101 6.30 -2.35 13.41
CA GLU A 101 5.64 -3.25 14.34
C GLU A 101 4.62 -4.10 13.57
N HIS A 102 4.40 -5.35 13.99
CA HIS A 102 3.46 -6.21 13.31
C HIS A 102 2.89 -7.31 14.19
N VAL A 103 1.69 -7.75 13.83
CA VAL A 103 1.06 -8.98 14.30
C VAL A 103 0.89 -9.89 13.09
N PRO A 104 1.48 -11.09 13.07
CA PRO A 104 1.49 -11.95 11.89
C PRO A 104 0.10 -12.19 11.30
N ASN A 105 -0.05 -11.93 10.01
CA ASN A 105 -1.27 -12.07 9.21
C ASN A 105 -2.46 -11.18 9.64
N GLU A 106 -2.26 -10.25 10.57
CA GLU A 106 -3.33 -9.39 11.08
C GLU A 106 -3.02 -7.90 10.86
N TYR A 107 -1.81 -7.47 11.17
CA TYR A 107 -1.49 -6.05 11.24
C TYR A 107 -0.02 -5.75 10.98
N ILE A 108 0.23 -4.65 10.26
CA ILE A 108 1.56 -4.04 10.10
C ILE A 108 1.41 -2.55 10.38
N GLU A 109 2.33 -1.97 11.14
CA GLU A 109 2.45 -0.51 11.30
C GLU A 109 3.89 -0.08 11.09
N SER A 110 4.08 0.97 10.31
CA SER A 110 5.37 1.62 10.14
C SER A 110 5.32 3.04 10.66
N THR A 111 6.24 3.38 11.55
CA THR A 111 6.40 4.73 12.07
C THR A 111 7.76 5.28 11.64
N ALA A 112 7.74 6.41 10.91
CA ALA A 112 8.97 7.09 10.52
C ALA A 112 9.52 7.91 11.68
N ASP A 113 10.85 7.90 11.80
CA ASP A 113 11.58 8.74 12.74
C ASP A 113 11.63 10.17 12.22
N ALA A 114 11.03 11.09 12.97
CA ALA A 114 10.95 12.50 12.59
C ALA A 114 12.34 13.18 12.51
N GLU A 115 13.37 12.68 13.18
CA GLU A 115 14.69 13.34 13.14
C GLU A 115 15.41 13.11 11.80
N ILE A 116 15.18 11.95 11.16
CA ILE A 116 15.87 11.52 9.94
C ILE A 116 14.94 11.33 8.74
N SER A 117 13.69 11.78 8.82
CA SER A 117 12.69 11.72 7.76
C SER A 117 12.19 13.10 7.38
N ASP A 118 11.60 13.23 6.21
CA ASP A 118 11.01 14.49 5.71
C ASP A 118 9.59 14.76 6.24
N PHE A 119 9.24 14.16 7.37
CA PHE A 119 7.94 14.25 8.01
C PHE A 119 8.08 14.56 9.50
N HIS A 120 7.18 15.40 10.05
CA HIS A 120 6.97 15.56 11.48
C HIS A 120 6.23 14.34 12.05
N ILE A 121 5.25 13.86 11.29
CA ILE A 121 4.48 12.64 11.57
C ILE A 121 4.40 11.83 10.28
N SER A 122 4.65 10.53 10.37
CA SER A 122 4.42 9.58 9.28
C SER A 122 4.20 8.20 9.86
N ILE A 123 2.92 7.83 9.99
CA ILE A 123 2.46 6.55 10.53
C ILE A 123 1.59 5.91 9.47
N GLU A 124 1.93 4.70 9.08
CA GLU A 124 1.29 3.94 8.01
C GLU A 124 0.93 2.56 8.54
N SER A 125 -0.30 2.10 8.33
CA SER A 125 -0.74 0.80 8.80
C SER A 125 -1.56 0.04 7.77
N TRP A 126 -1.51 -1.29 7.87
CA TRP A 126 -2.28 -2.24 7.09
C TRP A 126 -2.93 -3.24 8.03
N GLU A 127 -4.24 -3.38 7.93
CA GLU A 127 -5.04 -4.38 8.64
C GLU A 127 -5.50 -5.43 7.63
N PHE A 128 -5.31 -6.71 7.93
CA PHE A 128 -5.61 -7.82 7.04
C PHE A 128 -6.76 -8.64 7.59
N THR A 129 -7.82 -8.82 6.80
CA THR A 129 -8.99 -9.62 7.16
C THR A 129 -9.31 -10.61 6.05
N PRO A 130 -9.28 -11.92 6.30
CA PRO A 130 -9.72 -12.92 5.33
C PRO A 130 -11.19 -12.71 4.94
N GLU A 131 -11.49 -12.71 3.63
CA GLU A 131 -12.85 -12.59 3.11
C GLU A 131 -13.06 -13.49 1.88
N GLY A 132 -13.83 -14.55 2.05
CA GLY A 132 -14.03 -15.57 1.01
C GLY A 132 -12.74 -16.32 0.72
N GLU A 133 -12.32 -16.34 -0.54
CA GLU A 133 -11.04 -16.93 -0.98
C GLU A 133 -9.90 -15.90 -1.03
N GLY A 134 -10.19 -14.64 -0.70
CA GLY A 134 -9.26 -13.53 -0.73
C GLY A 134 -9.09 -12.83 0.62
N THR A 135 -8.55 -11.62 0.58
CA THR A 135 -8.25 -10.81 1.74
C THR A 135 -8.64 -9.36 1.53
N VAL A 136 -9.34 -8.79 2.50
CA VAL A 136 -9.52 -7.35 2.61
C VAL A 136 -8.33 -6.76 3.34
N VAL A 137 -7.74 -5.70 2.75
CA VAL A 137 -6.69 -4.91 3.36
C VAL A 137 -7.20 -3.49 3.56
N VAL A 138 -7.21 -3.03 4.81
CA VAL A 138 -7.47 -1.64 5.16
C VAL A 138 -6.14 -0.95 5.37
N TYR A 139 -5.85 0.01 4.50
CA TYR A 139 -4.65 0.84 4.55
C TYR A 139 -4.98 2.20 5.16
N LYS A 140 -4.18 2.63 6.14
CA LYS A 140 -4.27 3.96 6.74
C LYS A 140 -2.91 4.64 6.71
N PHE A 141 -2.90 5.92 6.37
CA PHE A 141 -1.69 6.73 6.38
C PHE A 141 -1.96 8.09 7.00
N LYS A 142 -1.34 8.34 8.14
CA LYS A 142 -1.35 9.62 8.84
C LYS A 142 0.00 10.30 8.65
N PHE A 143 0.03 11.53 8.09
CA PHE A 143 1.28 12.22 7.84
C PHE A 143 1.19 13.73 7.93
N ASP A 144 2.25 14.34 8.44
CA ASP A 144 2.53 15.77 8.47
C ASP A 144 3.91 16.00 7.84
N PRO A 145 3.96 16.50 6.58
CA PRO A 145 5.22 16.69 5.87
C PRO A 145 5.96 17.95 6.35
N LYS A 146 7.29 17.89 6.45
CA LYS A 146 8.15 19.05 6.72
C LYS A 146 8.30 19.98 5.50
N PHE A 147 7.69 19.64 4.39
CA PHE A 147 7.69 20.44 3.17
C PHE A 147 6.28 20.94 2.84
N TRP A 148 6.23 22.09 2.19
CA TRP A 148 4.96 22.69 1.82
C TRP A 148 4.18 21.83 0.80
N LEU A 149 2.94 21.51 1.13
CA LEU A 149 1.95 20.97 0.22
C LEU A 149 0.85 22.00 0.00
N PRO A 150 0.43 22.26 -1.25
CA PRO A 150 -0.66 23.21 -1.53
C PRO A 150 -1.96 22.80 -0.82
N PRO A 151 -2.52 23.64 0.08
CA PRO A 151 -3.63 23.24 0.93
C PRO A 151 -4.92 22.92 0.20
N VAL A 152 -5.16 23.57 -0.92
CA VAL A 152 -6.40 23.40 -1.70
C VAL A 152 -6.28 22.26 -2.72
N ILE A 153 -5.08 21.98 -3.19
CA ILE A 153 -4.81 21.00 -4.25
C ILE A 153 -4.40 19.65 -3.65
N GLY A 154 -3.77 19.67 -2.48
CA GLY A 154 -3.16 18.47 -1.87
C GLY A 154 -4.12 17.28 -1.71
N PRO A 155 -5.24 17.38 -0.98
CA PRO A 155 -6.16 16.25 -0.79
C PRO A 155 -6.78 15.76 -2.09
N TYR A 156 -7.29 16.67 -2.92
CA TYR A 156 -7.91 16.34 -4.20
C TYR A 156 -6.93 15.68 -5.18
N VAL A 157 -5.72 16.24 -5.30
CA VAL A 157 -4.69 15.71 -6.21
C VAL A 157 -4.22 14.35 -5.71
N LEU A 158 -4.05 14.18 -4.39
CA LEU A 158 -3.64 12.93 -3.78
C LEU A 158 -4.70 11.85 -3.98
N GLN A 159 -5.98 12.15 -3.70
CA GLN A 159 -7.08 11.23 -3.93
C GLN A 159 -7.19 10.82 -5.40
N ARG A 160 -7.15 11.80 -6.31
CA ARG A 160 -7.23 11.53 -7.75
C ARG A 160 -6.06 10.70 -8.27
N LYS A 161 -4.85 10.97 -7.76
CA LYS A 161 -3.68 10.18 -8.12
C LYS A 161 -3.79 8.75 -7.61
N LEU A 162 -4.25 8.57 -6.38
CA LEU A 162 -4.49 7.25 -5.81
C LEU A 162 -5.54 6.47 -6.60
N GLU A 163 -6.65 7.09 -7.00
CA GLU A 163 -7.67 6.44 -7.83
C GLU A 163 -7.14 6.01 -9.21
N ILE A 164 -6.26 6.80 -9.82
CA ILE A 164 -5.71 6.50 -11.16
C ILE A 164 -4.59 5.47 -11.09
N ASP A 165 -3.65 5.65 -10.16
CA ASP A 165 -2.44 4.83 -10.07
C ASP A 165 -2.69 3.51 -9.31
N SER A 166 -3.78 3.43 -8.51
CA SER A 166 -4.10 2.27 -7.68
C SER A 166 -4.22 0.98 -8.46
N ASN A 167 -4.93 0.97 -9.58
CA ASN A 167 -5.16 -0.27 -10.34
C ASN A 167 -3.86 -0.97 -10.73
N HIS A 168 -2.83 -0.23 -11.14
CA HIS A 168 -1.54 -0.80 -11.48
C HIS A 168 -0.76 -1.28 -10.24
N ALA A 169 -0.77 -0.48 -9.17
CA ALA A 169 -0.11 -0.83 -7.93
C ALA A 169 -0.75 -2.07 -7.29
N LEU A 170 -2.08 -2.08 -7.17
CA LEU A 170 -2.82 -3.16 -6.55
C LEU A 170 -2.67 -4.48 -7.33
N SER A 171 -2.74 -4.43 -8.66
CA SER A 171 -2.50 -5.63 -9.50
C SER A 171 -1.07 -6.18 -9.37
N ARG A 172 -0.06 -5.31 -9.17
CA ARG A 172 1.31 -5.75 -8.91
C ARG A 172 1.46 -6.40 -7.54
N ILE A 173 0.87 -5.82 -6.51
CA ILE A 173 0.86 -6.39 -5.15
C ILE A 173 0.21 -7.78 -5.18
N GLU A 174 -0.95 -7.91 -5.82
CA GLU A 174 -1.64 -9.19 -5.98
C GLU A 174 -0.77 -10.22 -6.72
N ALA A 175 -0.13 -9.81 -7.82
CA ALA A 175 0.75 -10.70 -8.59
C ALA A 175 1.96 -11.17 -7.76
N LEU A 176 2.56 -10.30 -6.95
CA LEU A 176 3.64 -10.64 -6.03
C LEU A 176 3.17 -11.63 -4.95
N ALA A 177 1.99 -11.39 -4.36
CA ALA A 177 1.42 -12.30 -3.36
C ALA A 177 1.14 -13.69 -3.95
N ARG A 178 0.56 -13.78 -5.14
CA ARG A 178 0.34 -15.05 -5.85
C ARG A 178 1.64 -15.75 -6.27
N GLY A 179 2.69 -15.00 -6.61
CA GLY A 179 4.01 -15.55 -6.94
C GLY A 179 4.73 -16.12 -5.73
N ASN A 180 4.48 -15.60 -4.53
CA ASN A 180 5.05 -16.10 -3.27
C ASN A 180 4.30 -17.33 -2.73
N ALA A 181 3.11 -17.65 -3.24
CA ALA A 181 2.32 -18.82 -2.84
C ALA A 181 2.71 -20.11 -3.57
N GLN A 182 3.68 -20.09 -4.50
CA GLN A 182 4.22 -21.24 -5.23
C GLN A 182 5.57 -21.67 -4.64
#